data_0627350f12cd799ffa5d02f669aeff50
#
_entry.id   0627350f12cd799ffa5d02f669aeff50
#
_cell.length_a   1.000
_cell.length_b   1.000
_cell.length_c   1.000
_cell.angle_alpha   90.00
_cell.angle_beta   90.00
_cell.angle_gamma   90.00
#
_symmetry.space_group_name_H-M   'P 1'
#
loop_
_entity.id
_entity.type
_entity.pdbx_description
1 polymer ?
#
loop_
_entity_poly.entity_id
_entity_poly.type
_entity_poly.pdbx_seq_one_letter_code
_entity_poly.pdbx_strand_id
1 'polypeptide(L)'
;MAAAGADKALTALSRLGLGLGGLAMIPSLCLFDVDGGQRAVVLNMLTGIEEKVRGEGTHFKVPWLHQPKMYNIRVRPKLIQTTTGTKDLQMVTIHVRMLFKPDVAGLPTIHKSLGEDYDERVLPSIANEVMKATIAQYNAESLLTQREQVSKEIREAIVARASNFNILMDDVAITHLTYGKEFARAIEEKQVAQQEAERQKFIVMRAEQERQATVIRAEGEAEAAKMISEALKQHGSGLIDVRRIDAAKDIAEALSKSPNVMYLPQGQQMLLNVGGK
;
A
#
# COMPACT_ATOMS: atom_id res chain seq x y z
N MET A 1 -5.69 -90.71 1.22
CA MET A 1 -6.92 -89.98 1.68
C MET A 1 -6.64 -88.68 2.50
N ALA A 2 -5.41 -88.34 2.79
CA ALA A 2 -5.06 -87.12 3.59
C ALA A 2 -4.93 -85.78 2.78
N ALA A 3 -4.70 -85.85 1.47
CA ALA A 3 -4.48 -84.66 0.65
C ALA A 3 -5.77 -83.84 0.32
N ALA A 4 -6.90 -84.58 0.19
CA ALA A 4 -8.20 -83.94 -0.14
C ALA A 4 -8.82 -83.10 1.01
N GLY A 5 -8.37 -83.34 2.25
CA GLY A 5 -8.81 -82.60 3.44
C GLY A 5 -8.05 -81.25 3.61
N ALA A 6 -6.78 -81.22 3.21
CA ALA A 6 -5.95 -80.04 3.30
C ALA A 6 -6.39 -78.92 2.29
N ASP A 7 -6.77 -79.29 1.07
CA ASP A 7 -7.25 -78.36 0.05
C ASP A 7 -8.59 -77.74 0.43
N LYS A 8 -9.48 -78.48 1.06
CA LYS A 8 -10.78 -77.98 1.58
C LYS A 8 -10.56 -77.00 2.76
N ALA A 9 -9.60 -77.27 3.64
CA ALA A 9 -9.24 -76.34 4.73
C ALA A 9 -8.57 -75.08 4.25
N LEU A 10 -7.66 -75.17 3.27
CA LEU A 10 -7.02 -74.00 2.63
C LEU A 10 -8.03 -73.11 1.89
N THR A 11 -8.97 -73.71 1.17
CA THR A 11 -10.02 -72.94 0.47
C THR A 11 -11.05 -72.36 1.44
N ALA A 12 -11.30 -72.97 2.57
CA ALA A 12 -12.15 -72.43 3.63
C ALA A 12 -11.42 -71.25 4.33
N LEU A 13 -10.11 -71.43 4.62
CA LEU A 13 -9.29 -70.29 5.20
C LEU A 13 -9.17 -69.17 4.27
N SER A 14 -8.95 -69.36 2.96
CA SER A 14 -8.87 -68.30 1.95
C SER A 14 -10.21 -67.57 1.79
N ARG A 15 -11.33 -68.28 1.84
CA ARG A 15 -12.68 -67.66 1.82
C ARG A 15 -12.98 -66.88 3.09
N LEU A 16 -12.56 -67.37 4.26
CA LEU A 16 -12.63 -66.64 5.53
C LEU A 16 -11.72 -65.42 5.52
N GLY A 17 -10.49 -65.52 4.98
CA GLY A 17 -9.57 -64.39 4.81
C GLY A 17 -10.09 -63.32 3.87
N LEU A 18 -10.67 -63.69 2.74
CA LEU A 18 -11.36 -62.81 1.81
C LEU A 18 -12.60 -62.14 2.43
N GLY A 19 -13.39 -62.91 3.21
CA GLY A 19 -14.54 -62.37 3.92
C GLY A 19 -14.18 -61.38 5.03
N LEU A 20 -13.18 -61.71 5.84
CA LEU A 20 -12.66 -60.81 6.89
C LEU A 20 -11.94 -59.58 6.31
N GLY A 21 -11.15 -59.76 5.24
CA GLY A 21 -10.51 -58.66 4.51
C GLY A 21 -11.52 -57.72 3.86
N GLY A 22 -12.59 -58.28 3.29
CA GLY A 22 -13.71 -57.46 2.75
C GLY A 22 -14.46 -56.70 3.84
N LEU A 23 -14.69 -57.34 5.03
CA LEU A 23 -15.33 -56.66 6.16
C LEU A 23 -14.47 -55.57 6.77
N ALA A 24 -13.14 -55.70 6.76
CA ALA A 24 -12.20 -54.71 7.24
C ALA A 24 -12.07 -53.45 6.31
N MET A 25 -12.40 -53.61 5.02
CA MET A 25 -12.42 -52.49 4.07
C MET A 25 -13.70 -51.64 4.14
N ILE A 26 -14.78 -52.15 4.71
CA ILE A 26 -16.06 -51.43 4.82
C ILE A 26 -15.94 -50.15 5.65
N PRO A 27 -15.26 -50.09 6.82
CA PRO A 27 -15.13 -48.90 7.60
C PRO A 27 -14.43 -47.78 6.86
N SER A 28 -13.39 -48.07 6.07
CA SER A 28 -12.64 -47.06 5.32
C SER A 28 -13.45 -46.45 4.17
N LEU A 29 -14.39 -47.16 3.60
CA LEU A 29 -15.31 -46.65 2.59
C LEU A 29 -16.47 -45.82 3.18
N CYS A 30 -16.85 -46.13 4.42
CA CYS A 30 -18.00 -45.53 5.09
C CYS A 30 -17.64 -44.28 5.92
N LEU A 31 -16.36 -44.02 6.13
CA LEU A 31 -15.89 -42.84 6.90
C LEU A 31 -15.27 -41.83 5.98
N PHE A 32 -15.37 -40.55 6.36
CA PHE A 32 -14.62 -39.45 5.76
C PHE A 32 -14.22 -38.46 6.84
N ASP A 33 -13.03 -37.91 6.70
CA ASP A 33 -12.49 -36.96 7.62
C ASP A 33 -12.63 -35.55 7.07
N VAL A 34 -12.99 -34.62 7.94
CA VAL A 34 -13.06 -33.19 7.67
C VAL A 34 -11.93 -32.51 8.44
N ASP A 35 -10.98 -31.96 7.73
CA ASP A 35 -9.83 -31.26 8.31
C ASP A 35 -10.25 -30.03 9.13
N GLY A 36 -9.39 -29.62 10.08
CA GLY A 36 -9.55 -28.38 10.82
C GLY A 36 -9.60 -27.18 9.88
N GLY A 37 -10.62 -26.32 10.03
CA GLY A 37 -10.86 -25.17 9.16
C GLY A 37 -11.54 -25.48 7.84
N GLN A 38 -12.09 -26.69 7.71
CA GLN A 38 -12.96 -27.08 6.62
C GLN A 38 -14.37 -27.46 7.14
N ARG A 39 -15.34 -27.43 6.24
CA ARG A 39 -16.70 -27.92 6.48
C ARG A 39 -17.13 -28.78 5.30
N ALA A 40 -17.89 -29.84 5.56
CA ALA A 40 -18.40 -30.66 4.52
C ALA A 40 -19.91 -30.45 4.32
N VAL A 41 -20.28 -30.24 3.06
CA VAL A 41 -21.67 -30.29 2.59
C VAL A 41 -21.87 -31.67 1.95
N VAL A 42 -22.86 -32.41 2.41
CA VAL A 42 -23.15 -33.75 1.92
C VAL A 42 -24.24 -33.70 0.86
N LEU A 43 -23.90 -34.16 -0.34
CA LEU A 43 -24.85 -34.37 -1.41
C LEU A 43 -25.38 -35.82 -1.32
N ASN A 44 -26.67 -35.98 -1.05
CA ASN A 44 -27.36 -37.25 -1.10
C ASN A 44 -27.99 -37.43 -2.48
N MET A 45 -27.70 -38.50 -3.17
CA MET A 45 -28.21 -38.76 -4.52
C MET A 45 -29.75 -38.91 -4.61
N LEU A 46 -30.40 -39.24 -3.50
CA LEU A 46 -31.86 -39.47 -3.47
C LEU A 46 -32.61 -38.19 -3.02
N THR A 47 -32.10 -37.52 -1.98
CA THR A 47 -32.80 -36.39 -1.35
C THR A 47 -32.24 -35.02 -1.73
N GLY A 48 -31.07 -34.97 -2.42
CA GLY A 48 -30.39 -33.76 -2.77
C GLY A 48 -29.38 -33.30 -1.71
N ILE A 49 -29.15 -32.01 -1.61
CA ILE A 49 -28.17 -31.41 -0.70
C ILE A 49 -28.73 -31.38 0.72
N GLU A 50 -28.00 -31.94 1.68
CA GLU A 50 -28.33 -31.81 3.10
C GLU A 50 -28.13 -30.36 3.57
N GLU A 51 -29.11 -29.83 4.29
CA GLU A 51 -28.98 -28.47 4.89
C GLU A 51 -28.00 -28.44 6.05
N LYS A 52 -27.74 -29.61 6.67
CA LYS A 52 -26.85 -29.72 7.81
C LYS A 52 -25.40 -29.83 7.36
N VAL A 53 -24.62 -28.77 7.61
CA VAL A 53 -23.17 -28.74 7.40
C VAL A 53 -22.46 -29.61 8.42
N ARG A 54 -21.59 -30.50 7.97
CA ARG A 54 -20.76 -31.33 8.85
C ARG A 54 -19.54 -30.56 9.33
N GLY A 55 -19.29 -30.64 10.64
CA GLY A 55 -18.14 -29.99 11.27
C GLY A 55 -16.82 -30.75 11.03
N GLU A 56 -15.79 -30.31 11.73
CA GLU A 56 -14.47 -30.97 11.77
C GLU A 56 -14.56 -32.33 12.42
N GLY A 57 -13.70 -33.27 12.00
CA GLY A 57 -13.60 -34.60 12.52
C GLY A 57 -14.11 -35.67 11.58
N THR A 58 -14.18 -36.92 12.07
CA THR A 58 -14.58 -38.11 11.30
C THR A 58 -16.10 -38.26 11.28
N HIS A 59 -16.64 -38.38 10.08
CA HIS A 59 -18.09 -38.55 9.85
C HIS A 59 -18.38 -39.81 9.06
N PHE A 60 -19.61 -40.31 9.26
CA PHE A 60 -20.10 -41.47 8.53
C PHE A 60 -20.76 -41.04 7.21
N LYS A 61 -20.41 -41.75 6.12
CA LYS A 61 -21.07 -41.65 4.81
C LYS A 61 -21.51 -43.02 4.32
N VAL A 62 -22.63 -43.09 3.65
CA VAL A 62 -23.02 -44.28 2.93
C VAL A 62 -22.38 -44.23 1.54
N PRO A 63 -21.52 -45.25 1.19
CA PRO A 63 -20.91 -45.30 -0.14
C PRO A 63 -21.98 -45.22 -1.23
N TRP A 64 -21.69 -44.53 -2.33
CA TRP A 64 -22.54 -44.26 -3.50
C TRP A 64 -23.74 -43.34 -3.25
N LEU A 65 -24.25 -43.22 -2.04
CA LEU A 65 -25.39 -42.36 -1.72
C LEU A 65 -24.95 -40.98 -1.30
N HIS A 66 -23.92 -40.88 -0.46
CA HIS A 66 -23.42 -39.64 0.10
C HIS A 66 -22.11 -39.23 -0.54
N GLN A 67 -22.10 -38.06 -1.15
CA GLN A 67 -20.90 -37.41 -1.70
C GLN A 67 -20.57 -36.16 -0.88
N PRO A 68 -19.58 -36.24 0.04
CA PRO A 68 -19.15 -35.08 0.80
C PRO A 68 -18.33 -34.15 -0.10
N LYS A 69 -18.65 -32.83 -0.08
CA LYS A 69 -17.89 -31.78 -0.71
C LYS A 69 -17.30 -30.87 0.37
N MET A 70 -15.98 -30.72 0.32
CA MET A 70 -15.22 -29.99 1.34
C MET A 70 -15.09 -28.49 0.96
N TYR A 71 -15.45 -27.63 1.91
CA TYR A 71 -15.32 -26.19 1.78
C TYR A 71 -14.36 -25.65 2.83
N ASN A 72 -13.37 -24.88 2.40
CA ASN A 72 -12.47 -24.18 3.30
C ASN A 72 -13.16 -22.92 3.84
N ILE A 73 -13.28 -22.83 5.18
CA ILE A 73 -13.91 -21.69 5.87
C ILE A 73 -12.89 -20.68 6.38
N ARG A 74 -11.60 -20.91 6.14
CA ARG A 74 -10.55 -19.95 6.49
C ARG A 74 -10.58 -18.77 5.54
N VAL A 75 -10.13 -17.63 6.04
CA VAL A 75 -9.96 -16.43 5.21
C VAL A 75 -8.91 -16.69 4.14
N ARG A 76 -9.26 -16.45 2.88
CA ARG A 76 -8.36 -16.61 1.73
C ARG A 76 -8.23 -15.31 0.96
N PRO A 77 -7.01 -14.95 0.49
CA PRO A 77 -6.83 -13.82 -0.40
C PRO A 77 -7.18 -14.20 -1.84
N LYS A 78 -7.89 -13.31 -2.53
CA LYS A 78 -8.08 -13.36 -3.99
C LYS A 78 -7.64 -12.03 -4.59
N LEU A 79 -6.75 -12.08 -5.56
CA LEU A 79 -6.33 -10.92 -6.33
C LEU A 79 -7.12 -10.88 -7.62
N ILE A 80 -7.73 -9.74 -7.90
CA ILE A 80 -8.49 -9.50 -9.14
C ILE A 80 -7.92 -8.27 -9.81
N GLN A 81 -7.64 -8.42 -11.10
CA GLN A 81 -7.22 -7.33 -11.97
C GLN A 81 -8.34 -7.01 -12.95
N THR A 82 -8.68 -5.74 -13.05
CA THR A 82 -9.65 -5.26 -14.04
C THR A 82 -9.16 -4.01 -14.72
N THR A 83 -9.51 -3.87 -16.00
CA THR A 83 -9.27 -2.65 -16.76
C THR A 83 -10.61 -2.00 -17.07
N THR A 84 -10.74 -0.73 -16.74
CA THR A 84 -11.98 0.03 -16.88
C THR A 84 -11.70 1.48 -17.29
N GLY A 85 -12.68 2.12 -17.91
CA GLY A 85 -12.65 3.55 -18.21
C GLY A 85 -13.13 4.36 -17.02
N THR A 86 -12.48 5.48 -16.77
CA THR A 86 -12.90 6.51 -15.81
C THR A 86 -13.92 7.46 -16.46
N LYS A 87 -14.46 8.41 -15.67
CA LYS A 87 -15.38 9.42 -16.15
C LYS A 87 -14.81 10.28 -17.29
N ASP A 88 -13.50 10.54 -17.26
CA ASP A 88 -12.73 11.28 -18.29
C ASP A 88 -12.28 10.39 -19.45
N LEU A 89 -12.88 9.20 -19.61
CA LEU A 89 -12.59 8.24 -20.68
C LEU A 89 -11.13 7.74 -20.68
N GLN A 90 -10.43 7.83 -19.55
CA GLN A 90 -9.09 7.28 -19.40
C GLN A 90 -9.16 5.80 -19.00
N MET A 91 -8.34 4.97 -19.66
CA MET A 91 -8.25 3.56 -19.32
C MET A 91 -7.33 3.36 -18.12
N VAL A 92 -7.87 2.71 -17.08
CA VAL A 92 -7.15 2.43 -15.83
C VAL A 92 -7.20 0.94 -15.55
N THR A 93 -6.05 0.37 -15.23
CA THR A 93 -5.94 -1.01 -14.75
C THR A 93 -5.79 -1.01 -13.24
N ILE A 94 -6.70 -1.70 -12.56
CA ILE A 94 -6.79 -1.73 -11.11
C ILE A 94 -6.64 -3.14 -10.60
N HIS A 95 -5.82 -3.31 -9.58
CA HIS A 95 -5.65 -4.56 -8.85
C HIS A 95 -6.28 -4.42 -7.48
N VAL A 96 -7.23 -5.29 -7.19
CA VAL A 96 -7.91 -5.34 -5.89
C VAL A 96 -7.60 -6.67 -5.23
N ARG A 97 -7.19 -6.63 -3.98
CA ARG A 97 -7.04 -7.79 -3.12
C ARG A 97 -8.25 -7.87 -2.20
N MET A 98 -8.90 -9.01 -2.23
CA MET A 98 -10.05 -9.31 -1.37
C MET A 98 -9.70 -10.45 -0.44
N LEU A 99 -10.03 -10.31 0.85
CA LEU A 99 -9.98 -11.36 1.84
C LEU A 99 -11.41 -11.84 2.07
N PHE A 100 -11.68 -13.09 1.78
CA PHE A 100 -13.02 -13.66 1.83
C PHE A 100 -13.06 -15.02 2.49
N LYS A 101 -14.22 -15.38 2.99
CA LYS A 101 -14.59 -16.71 3.45
C LYS A 101 -16.07 -16.97 3.17
N PRO A 102 -16.48 -18.23 2.97
CA PRO A 102 -17.91 -18.54 2.84
C PRO A 102 -18.60 -18.45 4.22
N ASP A 103 -19.85 -18.05 4.21
CA ASP A 103 -20.69 -18.19 5.41
C ASP A 103 -21.03 -19.67 5.65
N VAL A 104 -20.71 -20.15 6.84
CA VAL A 104 -20.93 -21.55 7.22
C VAL A 104 -22.40 -21.94 7.15
N ALA A 105 -23.30 -21.04 7.56
CA ALA A 105 -24.73 -21.29 7.50
C ALA A 105 -25.27 -21.32 6.06
N GLY A 106 -24.64 -20.54 5.17
CA GLY A 106 -25.00 -20.42 3.77
C GLY A 106 -24.38 -21.46 2.84
N LEU A 107 -23.45 -22.31 3.32
CA LEU A 107 -22.74 -23.29 2.49
C LEU A 107 -23.65 -24.20 1.64
N PRO A 108 -24.75 -24.77 2.15
CA PRO A 108 -25.66 -25.58 1.33
C PRO A 108 -26.28 -24.78 0.18
N THR A 109 -26.60 -23.52 0.42
CA THR A 109 -27.13 -22.60 -0.59
C THR A 109 -26.08 -22.23 -1.63
N ILE A 110 -24.82 -21.96 -1.20
CA ILE A 110 -23.69 -21.72 -2.10
C ILE A 110 -23.48 -22.94 -3.01
N HIS A 111 -23.44 -24.14 -2.44
CA HIS A 111 -23.28 -25.35 -3.23
C HIS A 111 -24.40 -25.58 -4.24
N LYS A 112 -25.65 -25.27 -3.85
CA LYS A 112 -26.85 -25.44 -4.71
C LYS A 112 -26.87 -24.44 -5.86
N SER A 113 -26.50 -23.17 -5.62
CA SER A 113 -26.66 -22.10 -6.60
C SER A 113 -25.39 -21.79 -7.40
N LEU A 114 -24.22 -21.93 -6.78
CA LEU A 114 -22.94 -21.50 -7.35
C LEU A 114 -21.99 -22.65 -7.65
N GLY A 115 -22.15 -23.77 -6.92
CA GLY A 115 -21.27 -24.93 -7.04
C GLY A 115 -20.01 -24.85 -6.18
N GLU A 116 -19.03 -25.70 -6.50
CA GLU A 116 -17.78 -25.82 -5.77
C GLU A 116 -16.83 -24.64 -6.08
N ASP A 117 -16.83 -24.17 -7.34
CA ASP A 117 -15.93 -23.13 -7.85
C ASP A 117 -16.50 -21.71 -7.70
N TYR A 118 -17.28 -21.46 -6.65
CA TYR A 118 -17.92 -20.16 -6.42
C TYR A 118 -16.93 -18.99 -6.35
N ASP A 119 -15.73 -19.25 -5.83
CA ASP A 119 -14.66 -18.25 -5.67
C ASP A 119 -13.95 -17.90 -6.99
N GLU A 120 -13.99 -18.78 -7.99
CA GLU A 120 -13.38 -18.52 -9.30
C GLU A 120 -14.35 -17.84 -10.27
N ARG A 121 -15.63 -18.05 -10.11
CA ARG A 121 -16.66 -17.53 -11.01
C ARG A 121 -17.34 -16.29 -10.48
N VAL A 122 -17.81 -16.33 -9.25
CA VAL A 122 -18.69 -15.30 -8.71
C VAL A 122 -17.91 -14.10 -8.19
N LEU A 123 -16.82 -14.33 -7.45
CA LEU A 123 -16.03 -13.21 -6.90
C LEU A 123 -15.44 -12.29 -7.98
N PRO A 124 -14.82 -12.79 -9.07
CA PRO A 124 -14.35 -11.90 -10.13
C PRO A 124 -15.48 -11.15 -10.83
N SER A 125 -16.65 -11.79 -10.99
CA SER A 125 -17.79 -11.17 -11.63
C SER A 125 -18.31 -10.00 -10.80
N ILE A 126 -18.56 -10.21 -9.50
CA ILE A 126 -18.99 -9.16 -8.56
C ILE A 126 -17.98 -8.02 -8.50
N ALA A 127 -16.72 -8.36 -8.31
CA ALA A 127 -15.67 -7.37 -8.20
C ALA A 127 -15.54 -6.52 -9.46
N ASN A 128 -15.57 -7.15 -10.63
CA ASN A 128 -15.49 -6.44 -11.91
C ASN A 128 -16.70 -5.53 -12.12
N GLU A 129 -17.91 -6.00 -11.80
CA GLU A 129 -19.14 -5.21 -11.90
C GLU A 129 -19.06 -3.97 -11.01
N VAL A 130 -18.77 -4.16 -9.73
CA VAL A 130 -18.70 -3.06 -8.76
C VAL A 130 -17.56 -2.09 -9.10
N MET A 131 -16.37 -2.61 -9.40
CA MET A 131 -15.23 -1.75 -9.76
C MET A 131 -15.53 -0.90 -10.99
N LYS A 132 -16.10 -1.49 -12.05
CA LYS A 132 -16.48 -0.73 -13.24
C LYS A 132 -17.52 0.34 -12.95
N ALA A 133 -18.53 0.01 -12.16
CA ALA A 133 -19.58 0.94 -11.79
C ALA A 133 -19.09 2.12 -10.94
N THR A 134 -18.24 1.84 -9.94
CA THR A 134 -17.71 2.88 -9.04
C THR A 134 -16.68 3.75 -9.77
N ILE A 135 -15.73 3.15 -10.48
CA ILE A 135 -14.63 3.89 -11.13
C ILE A 135 -15.14 4.80 -12.25
N ALA A 136 -16.19 4.40 -12.98
CA ALA A 136 -16.81 5.23 -14.01
C ALA A 136 -17.42 6.54 -13.48
N GLN A 137 -17.60 6.69 -12.17
CA GLN A 137 -18.11 7.91 -11.53
C GLN A 137 -17.00 8.90 -11.20
N TYR A 138 -15.74 8.45 -11.14
CA TYR A 138 -14.59 9.25 -10.74
C TYR A 138 -13.70 9.62 -11.93
N ASN A 139 -13.09 10.80 -11.85
CA ASN A 139 -12.03 11.20 -12.77
C ASN A 139 -10.73 10.47 -12.41
N ALA A 140 -9.86 10.27 -13.39
CA ALA A 140 -8.58 9.59 -13.18
C ALA A 140 -7.69 10.30 -12.12
N GLU A 141 -7.71 11.63 -12.08
CA GLU A 141 -7.00 12.43 -11.06
C GLU A 141 -7.58 12.21 -9.65
N SER A 142 -8.91 12.09 -9.53
CA SER A 142 -9.59 11.86 -8.25
C SER A 142 -9.27 10.49 -7.67
N LEU A 143 -9.03 9.48 -8.50
CA LEU A 143 -8.60 8.15 -8.05
C LEU A 143 -7.22 8.16 -7.37
N LEU A 144 -6.37 9.15 -7.66
CA LEU A 144 -5.09 9.35 -6.99
C LEU A 144 -5.24 10.14 -5.69
N THR A 145 -5.95 11.26 -5.74
CA THR A 145 -6.09 12.20 -4.62
C THR A 145 -7.04 11.73 -3.54
N GLN A 146 -8.11 11.00 -3.93
CA GLN A 146 -9.16 10.52 -3.03
C GLN A 146 -9.18 8.99 -2.93
N ARG A 147 -8.03 8.37 -3.03
CA ARG A 147 -7.89 6.90 -3.06
C ARG A 147 -8.57 6.19 -1.89
N GLU A 148 -8.49 6.75 -0.69
CA GLU A 148 -9.11 6.16 0.50
C GLU A 148 -10.63 6.15 0.43
N GLN A 149 -11.23 7.24 -0.04
CA GLN A 149 -12.67 7.35 -0.19
C GLN A 149 -13.19 6.36 -1.23
N VAL A 150 -12.55 6.30 -2.40
CA VAL A 150 -12.89 5.35 -3.47
C VAL A 150 -12.72 3.90 -3.01
N SER A 151 -11.65 3.60 -2.28
CA SER A 151 -11.43 2.25 -1.73
C SER A 151 -12.50 1.85 -0.73
N LYS A 152 -12.95 2.79 0.11
CA LYS A 152 -14.04 2.57 1.07
C LYS A 152 -15.36 2.30 0.36
N GLU A 153 -15.71 3.08 -0.64
CA GLU A 153 -16.93 2.91 -1.43
C GLU A 153 -16.95 1.57 -2.18
N ILE A 154 -15.82 1.22 -2.82
CA ILE A 154 -15.66 -0.09 -3.47
C ILE A 154 -15.82 -1.22 -2.45
N ARG A 155 -15.22 -1.10 -1.26
CA ARG A 155 -15.35 -2.08 -0.19
C ARG A 155 -16.82 -2.26 0.22
N GLU A 156 -17.51 -1.18 0.52
CA GLU A 156 -18.91 -1.21 0.95
C GLU A 156 -19.81 -1.84 -0.12
N ALA A 157 -19.62 -1.47 -1.38
CA ALA A 157 -20.38 -2.00 -2.49
C ALA A 157 -20.09 -3.50 -2.75
N ILE A 158 -18.83 -3.92 -2.67
CA ILE A 158 -18.46 -5.35 -2.81
C ILE A 158 -19.01 -6.17 -1.64
N VAL A 159 -18.90 -5.69 -0.40
CA VAL A 159 -19.43 -6.38 0.79
C VAL A 159 -20.94 -6.55 0.66
N ALA A 160 -21.67 -5.48 0.30
CA ALA A 160 -23.12 -5.54 0.11
C ALA A 160 -23.51 -6.53 -0.99
N ARG A 161 -22.75 -6.60 -2.09
CA ARG A 161 -23.05 -7.51 -3.19
C ARG A 161 -22.68 -8.96 -2.87
N ALA A 162 -21.55 -9.18 -2.21
CA ALA A 162 -21.08 -10.52 -1.81
C ALA A 162 -21.97 -11.18 -0.77
N SER A 163 -22.58 -10.41 0.13
CA SER A 163 -23.50 -10.90 1.15
C SER A 163 -24.73 -11.57 0.55
N ASN A 164 -25.20 -11.11 -0.62
CA ASN A 164 -26.32 -11.71 -1.35
C ASN A 164 -26.02 -13.15 -1.81
N PHE A 165 -24.75 -13.52 -1.89
CA PHE A 165 -24.26 -14.85 -2.26
C PHE A 165 -23.74 -15.66 -1.07
N ASN A 166 -23.99 -15.22 0.16
CA ASN A 166 -23.49 -15.83 1.41
C ASN A 166 -21.96 -15.88 1.49
N ILE A 167 -21.28 -14.92 0.89
CA ILE A 167 -19.82 -14.77 0.95
C ILE A 167 -19.50 -13.61 1.89
N LEU A 168 -18.77 -13.92 2.96
CA LEU A 168 -18.30 -12.92 3.92
C LEU A 168 -16.97 -12.34 3.45
N MET A 169 -16.91 -11.01 3.40
CA MET A 169 -15.70 -10.26 3.06
C MET A 169 -15.11 -9.69 4.34
N ASP A 170 -13.87 -10.06 4.65
CA ASP A 170 -13.14 -9.53 5.81
C ASP A 170 -12.44 -8.21 5.43
N ASP A 171 -11.80 -8.15 4.26
CA ASP A 171 -11.14 -6.94 3.77
C ASP A 171 -11.14 -6.86 2.24
N VAL A 172 -11.17 -5.62 1.75
CA VAL A 172 -11.06 -5.29 0.32
C VAL A 172 -10.16 -4.07 0.18
N ALA A 173 -9.05 -4.21 -0.51
CA ALA A 173 -8.07 -3.14 -0.68
C ALA A 173 -7.59 -3.04 -2.13
N ILE A 174 -7.49 -1.81 -2.61
CA ILE A 174 -6.85 -1.51 -3.89
C ILE A 174 -5.33 -1.60 -3.69
N THR A 175 -4.66 -2.50 -4.40
CA THR A 175 -3.20 -2.69 -4.30
C THR A 175 -2.45 -1.82 -5.29
N HIS A 176 -2.77 -1.92 -6.56
CA HIS A 176 -2.12 -1.17 -7.63
C HIS A 176 -3.12 -0.49 -8.53
N LEU A 177 -2.73 0.65 -9.04
CA LEU A 177 -3.49 1.49 -9.95
C LEU A 177 -2.53 1.91 -11.06
N THR A 178 -2.79 1.46 -12.29
CA THR A 178 -1.91 1.72 -13.43
C THR A 178 -2.71 2.47 -14.50
N TYR A 179 -2.18 3.62 -14.90
CA TYR A 179 -2.76 4.45 -15.96
C TYR A 179 -2.12 4.18 -17.31
N GLY A 180 -2.76 4.62 -18.38
CA GLY A 180 -2.15 4.65 -19.70
C GLY A 180 -0.89 5.53 -19.72
N LYS A 181 0.12 5.14 -20.50
CA LYS A 181 1.44 5.81 -20.53
C LYS A 181 1.34 7.31 -20.87
N GLU A 182 0.43 7.67 -21.78
CA GLU A 182 0.24 9.07 -22.21
C GLU A 182 -0.37 9.92 -21.09
N PHE A 183 -1.35 9.38 -20.37
CA PHE A 183 -1.97 10.06 -19.24
C PHE A 183 -1.00 10.21 -18.06
N ALA A 184 -0.21 9.16 -17.77
CA ALA A 184 0.81 9.22 -16.73
C ALA A 184 1.84 10.33 -17.02
N ARG A 185 2.30 10.44 -18.28
CA ARG A 185 3.21 11.50 -18.71
C ARG A 185 2.57 12.90 -18.58
N ALA A 186 1.31 13.06 -19.00
CA ALA A 186 0.62 14.35 -18.89
C ALA A 186 0.43 14.80 -17.43
N ILE A 187 0.15 13.87 -16.52
CA ILE A 187 0.08 14.16 -15.07
C ILE A 187 1.46 14.56 -14.54
N GLU A 188 2.51 13.84 -14.92
CA GLU A 188 3.88 14.13 -14.51
C GLU A 188 4.30 15.54 -14.98
N GLU A 189 4.07 15.86 -16.25
CA GLU A 189 4.33 17.21 -16.81
C GLU A 189 3.53 18.29 -16.09
N LYS A 190 2.25 18.03 -15.77
CA LYS A 190 1.41 18.96 -14.98
C LYS A 190 1.97 19.18 -13.58
N GLN A 191 2.39 18.11 -12.90
CA GLN A 191 2.97 18.20 -11.55
C GLN A 191 4.31 18.96 -11.56
N VAL A 192 5.18 18.67 -12.54
CA VAL A 192 6.44 19.39 -12.71
C VAL A 192 6.18 20.89 -12.91
N ALA A 193 5.25 21.24 -13.82
CA ALA A 193 4.89 22.62 -14.05
C ALA A 193 4.30 23.32 -12.82
N GLN A 194 3.46 22.63 -12.05
CA GLN A 194 2.94 23.16 -10.79
C GLN A 194 4.05 23.39 -9.77
N GLN A 195 4.96 22.43 -9.63
CA GLN A 195 6.09 22.52 -8.69
C GLN A 195 7.05 23.65 -9.09
N GLU A 196 7.29 23.84 -10.38
CA GLU A 196 8.07 24.96 -10.88
C GLU A 196 7.39 26.31 -10.60
N ALA A 197 6.08 26.40 -10.81
CA ALA A 197 5.33 27.60 -10.49
C ALA A 197 5.36 27.94 -9.00
N GLU A 198 5.23 26.95 -8.13
CA GLU A 198 5.38 27.14 -6.67
C GLU A 198 6.80 27.55 -6.30
N ARG A 199 7.81 26.93 -6.88
CA ARG A 199 9.22 27.31 -6.68
C ARG A 199 9.45 28.76 -7.06
N GLN A 200 8.91 29.21 -8.20
CA GLN A 200 9.04 30.61 -8.63
C GLN A 200 8.37 31.56 -7.63
N LYS A 201 7.21 31.23 -7.07
CA LYS A 201 6.57 32.02 -6.01
C LYS A 201 7.48 32.17 -4.78
N PHE A 202 8.13 31.09 -4.35
CA PHE A 202 9.07 31.15 -3.22
C PHE A 202 10.33 31.98 -3.55
N ILE A 203 10.84 31.90 -4.78
CA ILE A 203 11.97 32.71 -5.23
C ILE A 203 11.61 34.23 -5.20
N VAL A 204 10.44 34.59 -5.74
CA VAL A 204 9.95 35.97 -5.70
C VAL A 204 9.75 36.44 -4.26
N MET A 205 9.14 35.64 -3.41
CA MET A 205 8.94 35.94 -1.99
C MET A 205 10.27 36.15 -1.27
N ARG A 206 11.25 35.29 -1.53
CA ARG A 206 12.61 35.44 -0.98
C ARG A 206 13.29 36.72 -1.44
N ALA A 207 13.25 37.02 -2.74
CA ALA A 207 13.83 38.23 -3.29
C ALA A 207 13.18 39.48 -2.69
N GLU A 208 11.86 39.45 -2.47
CA GLU A 208 11.14 40.56 -1.83
C GLU A 208 11.60 40.75 -0.36
N GLN A 209 11.76 39.62 0.38
CA GLN A 209 12.28 39.66 1.76
C GLN A 209 13.74 40.18 1.82
N GLU A 210 14.59 39.78 0.88
CA GLU A 210 15.96 40.26 0.76
C GLU A 210 15.99 41.76 0.43
N ARG A 211 15.11 42.21 -0.47
CA ARG A 211 14.93 43.62 -0.78
C ARG A 211 14.51 44.43 0.46
N GLN A 212 13.48 43.96 1.18
CA GLN A 212 13.02 44.58 2.41
C GLN A 212 14.10 44.64 3.49
N ALA A 213 14.82 43.53 3.69
CA ALA A 213 15.94 43.49 4.64
C ALA A 213 17.05 44.48 4.28
N THR A 214 17.34 44.64 2.98
CA THR A 214 18.34 45.63 2.50
C THR A 214 17.87 47.04 2.75
N VAL A 215 16.60 47.35 2.47
CA VAL A 215 16.02 48.69 2.76
C VAL A 215 16.06 48.98 4.26
N ILE A 216 15.59 48.08 5.10
CA ILE A 216 15.58 48.25 6.56
C ILE A 216 17.02 48.46 7.09
N ARG A 217 18.00 47.73 6.54
CA ARG A 217 19.41 47.89 6.90
C ARG A 217 19.93 49.27 6.52
N ALA A 218 19.63 49.73 5.30
CA ALA A 218 20.05 51.02 4.82
C ALA A 218 19.38 52.17 5.61
N GLU A 219 18.10 52.02 5.96
CA GLU A 219 17.40 52.97 6.82
C GLU A 219 18.03 53.02 8.22
N GLY A 220 18.32 51.84 8.81
CA GLY A 220 18.99 51.72 10.11
C GLY A 220 20.41 52.37 10.08
N GLU A 221 21.18 52.17 9.02
CA GLU A 221 22.49 52.81 8.84
C GLU A 221 22.38 54.31 8.71
N ALA A 222 21.39 54.83 7.93
CA ALA A 222 21.15 56.25 7.78
C ALA A 222 20.72 56.88 9.10
N GLU A 223 19.86 56.23 9.87
CA GLU A 223 19.44 56.72 11.19
C GLU A 223 20.58 56.69 12.22
N ALA A 224 21.40 55.63 12.22
CA ALA A 224 22.60 55.54 13.02
C ALA A 224 23.62 56.69 12.66
N ALA A 225 23.84 56.92 11.38
CA ALA A 225 24.70 58.01 10.92
C ALA A 225 24.18 59.40 11.33
N LYS A 226 22.84 59.59 11.28
CA LYS A 226 22.18 60.82 11.76
C LYS A 226 22.37 61.01 13.26
N MET A 227 22.12 59.96 14.08
CA MET A 227 22.33 60.01 15.51
C MET A 227 23.80 60.29 15.88
N ILE A 228 24.74 59.68 15.17
CA ILE A 228 26.18 59.93 15.37
C ILE A 228 26.54 61.38 15.01
N SER A 229 25.98 61.88 13.91
CA SER A 229 26.20 63.29 13.49
C SER A 229 25.64 64.29 14.49
N GLU A 230 24.48 64.07 15.08
CA GLU A 230 23.89 64.88 16.12
C GLU A 230 24.72 64.83 17.42
N ALA A 231 25.17 63.62 17.84
CA ALA A 231 26.02 63.48 18.99
C ALA A 231 27.39 64.25 18.84
N LEU A 232 27.95 64.20 17.62
CA LEU A 232 29.19 64.96 17.28
C LEU A 232 28.98 66.45 17.37
N LYS A 233 27.81 66.97 16.96
CA LYS A 233 27.50 68.42 17.05
C LYS A 233 27.35 68.87 18.50
N GLN A 234 26.85 67.96 19.41
CA GLN A 234 26.64 68.29 20.82
C GLN A 234 27.91 68.13 21.68
N HIS A 235 28.73 67.14 21.43
CA HIS A 235 29.85 66.76 22.32
C HIS A 235 31.26 66.94 21.69
N GLY A 236 31.37 67.43 20.45
CA GLY A 236 32.65 67.62 19.78
C GLY A 236 33.31 66.35 19.24
N SER A 237 34.57 66.44 18.74
CA SER A 237 35.31 65.45 18.01
C SER A 237 35.81 64.23 18.87
N GLY A 238 35.63 64.28 20.21
CA GLY A 238 36.18 63.27 21.11
C GLY A 238 35.67 61.85 20.83
N LEU A 239 34.44 61.66 20.30
CA LEU A 239 33.87 60.39 19.91
C LEU A 239 34.59 59.78 18.68
N ILE A 240 35.09 60.63 17.76
CA ILE A 240 35.86 60.21 16.59
C ILE A 240 37.22 59.65 17.03
N ASP A 241 37.86 60.29 17.99
CA ASP A 241 39.15 59.85 18.49
C ASP A 241 39.06 58.50 19.25
N VAL A 242 38.00 58.31 20.04
CA VAL A 242 37.73 57.02 20.69
C VAL A 242 37.50 55.93 19.63
N ARG A 243 36.64 56.14 18.64
CA ARG A 243 36.42 55.17 17.56
C ARG A 243 37.67 54.89 16.71
N ARG A 244 38.53 55.90 16.54
CA ARG A 244 39.82 55.69 15.85
C ARG A 244 40.76 54.79 16.64
N ILE A 245 40.74 54.91 17.97
CA ILE A 245 41.50 54.04 18.86
C ILE A 245 40.90 52.62 18.86
N ASP A 246 39.57 52.47 18.92
CA ASP A 246 38.90 51.18 18.85
C ASP A 246 39.18 50.49 17.50
N ALA A 247 39.04 51.19 16.40
CA ALA A 247 39.37 50.62 15.07
C ALA A 247 40.86 50.24 14.94
N ALA A 248 41.77 51.02 15.52
CA ALA A 248 43.19 50.67 15.54
C ALA A 248 43.47 49.41 16.38
N LYS A 249 42.71 49.24 17.49
CA LYS A 249 42.78 48.06 18.32
C LYS A 249 42.24 46.80 17.59
N ASP A 250 41.09 46.92 16.92
CA ASP A 250 40.50 45.81 16.15
C ASP A 250 41.41 45.42 14.99
N ILE A 251 42.01 46.37 14.29
CA ILE A 251 43.00 46.08 13.23
C ILE A 251 44.24 45.38 13.83
N ALA A 252 44.74 45.85 14.96
CA ALA A 252 45.88 45.21 15.62
C ALA A 252 45.54 43.78 16.09
N GLU A 253 44.34 43.55 16.59
CA GLU A 253 43.88 42.22 17.00
C GLU A 253 43.72 41.29 15.76
N ALA A 254 43.15 41.76 14.68
CA ALA A 254 43.03 41.02 13.43
C ALA A 254 44.40 40.68 12.83
N LEU A 255 45.33 41.64 12.87
CA LEU A 255 46.72 41.42 12.43
C LEU A 255 47.46 40.42 13.32
N SER A 256 47.22 40.46 14.65
CA SER A 256 47.84 39.52 15.58
C SER A 256 47.39 38.06 15.39
N LYS A 257 46.19 37.84 14.89
CA LYS A 257 45.59 36.53 14.59
C LYS A 257 45.94 36.01 13.19
N SER A 258 46.50 36.89 12.32
CA SER A 258 46.80 36.50 10.94
C SER A 258 48.24 35.97 10.82
N PRO A 259 48.40 34.71 10.32
CA PRO A 259 49.73 34.10 10.20
C PRO A 259 50.61 34.71 9.08
N ASN A 260 50.07 35.57 8.22
CA ASN A 260 50.75 36.14 7.04
C ASN A 260 50.78 37.66 7.07
N VAL A 261 51.38 38.27 8.11
CA VAL A 261 51.57 39.73 8.19
C VAL A 261 53.02 40.06 7.85
N MET A 262 53.22 40.85 6.77
CA MET A 262 54.49 41.42 6.40
C MET A 262 54.51 42.91 6.70
N TYR A 263 55.41 43.36 7.57
CA TYR A 263 55.64 44.79 7.85
C TYR A 263 56.56 45.39 6.81
N LEU A 264 56.08 46.34 6.03
CA LEU A 264 56.89 47.12 5.10
C LEU A 264 57.38 48.42 5.78
N PRO A 265 58.67 48.66 5.89
CA PRO A 265 59.17 49.93 6.44
C PRO A 265 58.83 51.05 5.51
N GLN A 266 58.40 52.18 6.08
CA GLN A 266 58.09 53.43 5.35
C GLN A 266 59.37 53.91 4.69
N GLY A 267 59.45 53.88 3.34
CA GLY A 267 60.56 54.55 2.62
C GLY A 267 61.15 53.78 1.42
N GLN A 268 60.72 52.60 1.06
CA GLN A 268 61.19 51.94 -0.15
C GLN A 268 60.05 51.62 -1.11
N GLN A 269 60.15 52.16 -2.34
CA GLN A 269 59.31 51.75 -3.46
C GLN A 269 59.68 50.32 -3.84
N MET A 270 58.99 49.35 -3.29
CA MET A 270 59.11 47.94 -3.65
C MET A 270 58.04 47.64 -4.71
N LEU A 271 58.50 47.37 -5.93
CA LEU A 271 57.71 46.77 -6.98
C LEU A 271 57.37 45.32 -6.54
N LEU A 272 56.18 45.16 -6.02
CA LEU A 272 55.64 43.83 -5.73
C LEU A 272 55.25 43.13 -7.05
N ASN A 273 56.16 42.24 -7.49
CA ASN A 273 55.85 41.31 -8.56
C ASN A 273 54.98 40.19 -7.99
N VAL A 274 53.64 40.35 -8.13
CA VAL A 274 52.69 39.27 -7.82
C VAL A 274 52.67 38.29 -8.99
N GLY A 275 53.70 37.41 -9.00
CA GLY A 275 53.70 36.27 -9.90
C GLY A 275 52.63 35.27 -9.51
N GLY A 276 51.59 35.15 -10.33
CA GLY A 276 50.63 34.12 -10.22
C GLY A 276 51.18 32.73 -10.48
N LYS A 277 50.69 31.75 -9.76
CA LYS A 277 50.38 30.42 -10.22
C LYS A 277 49.06 30.00 -9.64
#